data_2235e2ac1ba75f9cb69cb9c7ac0b4917
#
_entry.id   2235e2ac1ba75f9cb69cb9c7ac0b4917
#
_cell.length_a   1.000
_cell.length_b   1.000
_cell.length_c   1.000
_cell.angle_alpha   90.00
_cell.angle_beta   90.00
_cell.angle_gamma   90.00
#
_symmetry.space_group_name_H-M   'P 1'
#
loop_
_entity.id
_entity.type
_entity.pdbx_description
1 polymer ?
#
loop_
_entity_poly.entity_id
_entity_poly.type
_entity_poly.pdbx_seq_one_letter_code
_entity_poly.pdbx_strand_id
1 'polypeptide(L)'
;MPTDSVMEHQRIWFEGLNRGDVSAADAAFASDCVVHITGVPEPFRGIGPWKEFVAVMLNAFPDLRFTVEDQVVQGDRVAFRWRATGTQKGPLGAAPATGKAVAVDGLIIDRIVDKKVQERWEQWDQSLLLQQLGLAG
;
A
#
# COMPACT_ATOMS: atom_id res chain seq x y z
N MET A 1 4.02 21.28 13.65
CA MET A 1 4.39 20.22 14.61
C MET A 1 5.11 19.08 13.88
N PRO A 2 6.17 18.51 14.47
CA PRO A 2 6.87 17.41 13.84
C PRO A 2 5.96 16.21 13.49
N THR A 3 4.99 15.92 14.36
CA THR A 3 4.05 14.83 14.15
C THR A 3 3.22 15.05 12.88
N ASP A 4 2.71 16.28 12.69
CA ASP A 4 1.91 16.60 11.52
C ASP A 4 2.72 16.45 10.23
N SER A 5 3.97 16.93 10.24
CA SER A 5 4.86 16.80 9.09
C SER A 5 5.15 15.34 8.73
N VAL A 6 5.37 14.53 9.78
CA VAL A 6 5.71 13.12 9.58
C VAL A 6 4.52 12.33 9.02
N MET A 7 3.30 12.77 9.34
CA MET A 7 2.10 12.04 8.95
C MET A 7 1.45 12.53 7.65
N GLU A 8 1.90 13.66 7.12
CA GLU A 8 1.26 14.25 5.94
C GLU A 8 1.34 13.33 4.72
N HIS A 9 2.46 12.60 4.54
CA HIS A 9 2.62 11.66 3.43
C HIS A 9 1.53 10.60 3.42
N GLN A 10 1.12 10.15 4.62
CA GLN A 10 0.10 9.12 4.77
C GLN A 10 -1.25 9.61 4.26
N ARG A 11 -1.61 10.84 4.63
CA ARG A 11 -2.86 11.44 4.16
C ARG A 11 -2.87 11.56 2.64
N ILE A 12 -1.80 12.11 2.07
CA ILE A 12 -1.68 12.28 0.62
C ILE A 12 -1.79 10.92 -0.09
N TRP A 13 -1.06 9.93 0.43
CA TRP A 13 -0.99 8.61 -0.19
C TRP A 13 -2.34 7.89 -0.17
N PHE A 14 -2.98 7.82 1.00
CA PHE A 14 -4.24 7.09 1.11
C PHE A 14 -5.40 7.80 0.42
N GLU A 15 -5.43 9.12 0.44
CA GLU A 15 -6.41 9.86 -0.36
C GLU A 15 -6.22 9.58 -1.86
N GLY A 16 -4.97 9.54 -2.31
CA GLY A 16 -4.65 9.20 -3.69
C GLY A 16 -5.09 7.79 -4.06
N LEU A 17 -4.76 6.81 -3.23
CA LEU A 17 -5.17 5.43 -3.45
C LEU A 17 -6.68 5.30 -3.53
N ASN A 18 -7.41 5.97 -2.65
CA ASN A 18 -8.87 5.91 -2.62
C ASN A 18 -9.52 6.59 -3.83
N ARG A 19 -8.77 7.44 -4.55
CA ARG A 19 -9.20 8.02 -5.83
C ARG A 19 -8.71 7.20 -7.03
N GLY A 20 -7.91 6.17 -6.81
CA GLY A 20 -7.28 5.42 -7.89
C GLY A 20 -6.13 6.18 -8.56
N ASP A 21 -5.52 7.12 -7.85
CA ASP A 21 -4.48 8.01 -8.39
C ASP A 21 -3.10 7.57 -7.92
N VAL A 22 -2.42 6.76 -8.75
CA VAL A 22 -1.08 6.27 -8.43
C VAL A 22 -0.04 7.39 -8.43
N SER A 23 -0.32 8.52 -9.09
CA SER A 23 0.61 9.65 -9.13
C SER A 23 0.80 10.31 -7.76
N ALA A 24 -0.10 10.04 -6.79
CA ALA A 24 0.08 10.50 -5.42
C ALA A 24 1.38 9.98 -4.80
N ALA A 25 1.95 8.90 -5.34
CA ALA A 25 3.24 8.38 -4.89
C ALA A 25 4.35 9.41 -5.05
N ASP A 26 4.31 10.25 -6.09
CA ASP A 26 5.35 11.25 -6.33
C ASP A 26 5.41 12.30 -5.21
N ALA A 27 4.29 12.59 -4.57
CA ALA A 27 4.25 13.53 -3.43
C ALA A 27 4.55 12.84 -2.11
N ALA A 28 4.25 11.55 -1.98
CA ALA A 28 4.34 10.83 -0.71
C ALA A 28 5.65 10.07 -0.50
N PHE A 29 6.31 9.65 -1.59
CA PHE A 29 7.51 8.81 -1.53
C PHE A 29 8.71 9.53 -2.14
N ALA A 30 9.89 9.28 -1.56
CA ALA A 30 11.14 9.75 -2.15
C ALA A 30 11.39 9.01 -3.47
N SER A 31 12.03 9.67 -4.42
CA SER A 31 12.29 9.08 -5.74
C SER A 31 13.16 7.82 -5.67
N ASP A 32 14.01 7.71 -4.65
CA ASP A 32 14.88 6.57 -4.40
C ASP A 32 14.40 5.72 -3.22
N CYS A 33 13.11 5.72 -2.95
CA CYS A 33 12.52 4.98 -1.83
C CYS A 33 12.75 3.47 -1.98
N VAL A 34 12.71 2.77 -0.85
CA VAL A 34 12.78 1.31 -0.82
C VAL A 34 11.55 0.79 -0.10
N VAL A 35 10.82 -0.12 -0.72
CA VAL A 35 9.61 -0.69 -0.14
C VAL A 35 9.78 -2.20 0.00
N HIS A 36 9.69 -2.68 1.23
CA HIS A 36 9.75 -4.10 1.57
C HIS A 36 8.34 -4.61 1.86
N ILE A 37 7.93 -5.67 1.16
CA ILE A 37 6.63 -6.31 1.42
C ILE A 37 6.89 -7.77 1.74
N THR A 38 6.36 -8.23 2.87
CA THR A 38 6.47 -9.63 3.27
C THR A 38 5.86 -10.53 2.18
N GLY A 39 6.60 -11.56 1.79
CA GLY A 39 6.16 -12.46 0.72
C GLY A 39 6.65 -12.07 -0.66
N VAL A 40 7.19 -10.86 -0.82
CA VAL A 40 7.83 -10.41 -2.06
C VAL A 40 9.34 -10.53 -1.85
N PRO A 41 10.05 -11.40 -2.61
CA PRO A 41 11.45 -11.73 -2.30
C PRO A 41 12.41 -10.55 -2.39
N GLU A 42 12.20 -9.63 -3.33
CA GLU A 42 13.06 -8.48 -3.52
C GLU A 42 12.31 -7.20 -3.21
N PRO A 43 12.94 -6.23 -2.52
CA PRO A 43 12.28 -4.95 -2.29
C PRO A 43 12.13 -4.16 -3.59
N PHE A 44 11.13 -3.30 -3.61
CA PHE A 44 11.02 -2.33 -4.69
C PHE A 44 12.01 -1.20 -4.42
N ARG A 45 12.94 -0.99 -5.35
CA ARG A 45 13.96 0.05 -5.24
C ARG A 45 13.66 1.15 -6.23
N GLY A 46 13.37 2.35 -5.67
CA GLY A 46 12.95 3.50 -6.44
C GLY A 46 11.45 3.54 -6.63
N ILE A 47 10.95 4.73 -6.94
CA ILE A 47 9.52 4.99 -7.02
C ILE A 47 8.86 4.35 -8.25
N GLY A 48 9.62 4.14 -9.33
CA GLY A 48 9.08 3.56 -10.56
C GLY A 48 8.49 2.18 -10.36
N PRO A 49 9.29 1.20 -9.90
CA PRO A 49 8.78 -0.15 -9.63
C PRO A 49 7.65 -0.17 -8.61
N TRP A 50 7.73 0.69 -7.59
CA TRP A 50 6.66 0.79 -6.60
C TRP A 50 5.35 1.26 -7.22
N LYS A 51 5.40 2.28 -8.07
CA LYS A 51 4.21 2.78 -8.77
C LYS A 51 3.61 1.71 -9.69
N GLU A 52 4.46 0.94 -10.37
CA GLU A 52 3.99 -0.15 -11.24
C GLU A 52 3.23 -1.21 -10.44
N PHE A 53 3.77 -1.60 -9.28
CA PHE A 53 3.11 -2.57 -8.40
C PHE A 53 1.75 -2.05 -7.96
N VAL A 54 1.70 -0.81 -7.50
CA VAL A 54 0.45 -0.19 -7.03
C VAL A 54 -0.57 -0.09 -8.17
N ALA A 55 -0.11 0.26 -9.37
CA ALA A 55 -0.99 0.35 -10.54
C ALA A 55 -1.64 -1.00 -10.85
N VAL A 56 -0.89 -2.10 -10.73
CA VAL A 56 -1.44 -3.44 -10.91
C VAL A 56 -2.53 -3.72 -9.88
N MET A 57 -2.30 -3.34 -8.62
CA MET A 57 -3.29 -3.55 -7.56
C MET A 57 -4.54 -2.70 -7.80
N LEU A 58 -4.40 -1.46 -8.21
CA LEU A 58 -5.54 -0.59 -8.50
C LEU A 58 -6.32 -1.06 -9.73
N ASN A 59 -5.64 -1.64 -10.71
CA ASN A 59 -6.31 -2.21 -11.87
C ASN A 59 -7.09 -3.48 -11.49
N ALA A 60 -6.52 -4.30 -10.61
CA ALA A 60 -7.20 -5.51 -10.12
C ALA A 60 -8.40 -5.17 -9.24
N PHE A 61 -8.27 -4.11 -8.43
CA PHE A 61 -9.30 -3.69 -7.47
C PHE A 61 -9.63 -2.22 -7.69
N PRO A 62 -10.42 -1.87 -8.72
CA PRO A 62 -10.68 -0.47 -9.04
C PRO A 62 -11.50 0.27 -7.98
N ASP A 63 -12.20 -0.45 -7.12
CA ASP A 63 -12.95 0.08 -5.98
C ASP A 63 -12.18 -0.03 -4.67
N LEU A 64 -10.85 -0.17 -4.73
CA LEU A 64 -10.01 -0.32 -3.55
C LEU A 64 -10.17 0.87 -2.60
N ARG A 65 -10.38 0.55 -1.31
CA ARG A 65 -10.54 1.58 -0.29
C ARG A 65 -9.71 1.20 0.93
N PHE A 66 -8.82 2.11 1.29
CA PHE A 66 -7.97 1.98 2.47
C PHE A 66 -8.53 2.81 3.62
N THR A 67 -8.49 2.23 4.82
CA THR A 67 -8.82 2.91 6.06
C THR A 67 -7.67 2.70 7.03
N VAL A 68 -7.20 3.77 7.65
CA VAL A 68 -6.20 3.68 8.72
C VAL A 68 -6.94 3.46 10.02
N GLU A 69 -6.68 2.32 10.67
CA GLU A 69 -7.36 1.94 11.91
C GLU A 69 -6.64 2.47 13.15
N ASP A 70 -5.31 2.59 13.08
CA ASP A 70 -4.49 2.95 14.22
C ASP A 70 -3.13 3.42 13.76
N GLN A 71 -2.49 4.33 14.50
CA GLN A 71 -1.18 4.83 14.12
C GLN A 71 -0.38 5.32 15.32
N VAL A 72 0.94 5.16 15.24
CA VAL A 72 1.89 5.57 16.25
C VAL A 72 3.06 6.27 15.57
N VAL A 73 3.46 7.41 16.11
CA VAL A 73 4.59 8.18 15.57
C VAL A 73 5.66 8.27 16.63
N GLN A 74 6.90 7.98 16.25
CA GLN A 74 8.06 8.22 17.11
C GLN A 74 9.23 8.67 16.25
N GLY A 75 9.71 9.90 16.49
CA GLY A 75 10.79 10.48 15.71
C GLY A 75 10.43 10.55 14.23
N ASP A 76 11.26 9.93 13.39
CA ASP A 76 11.06 9.91 11.95
C ASP A 76 10.30 8.68 11.47
N ARG A 77 9.69 7.92 12.40
CA ARG A 77 8.98 6.68 12.04
C ARG A 77 7.50 6.77 12.36
N VAL A 78 6.70 6.26 11.42
CA VAL A 78 5.26 6.13 11.58
C VAL A 78 4.91 4.66 11.42
N ALA A 79 4.25 4.09 12.43
CA ALA A 79 3.69 2.76 12.34
C ALA A 79 2.18 2.89 12.25
N PHE A 80 1.54 2.13 11.37
CA PHE A 80 0.09 2.16 11.30
C PHE A 80 -0.49 0.83 10.85
N ARG A 81 -1.72 0.60 11.30
CA ARG A 81 -2.53 -0.55 10.94
C ARG A 81 -3.63 -0.09 10.01
N TRP A 82 -3.80 -0.79 8.91
CA TRP A 82 -4.75 -0.42 7.88
C TRP A 82 -5.67 -1.59 7.53
N ARG A 83 -6.81 -1.26 6.95
CA ARG A 83 -7.74 -2.21 6.38
C ARG A 83 -8.03 -1.79 4.95
N ALA A 84 -8.08 -2.76 4.04
CA ALA A 84 -8.40 -2.51 2.64
C ALA A 84 -9.54 -3.42 2.22
N THR A 85 -10.48 -2.86 1.46
CA THR A 85 -11.58 -3.62 0.86
C THR A 85 -11.60 -3.34 -0.63
N GLY A 86 -12.13 -4.27 -1.40
CA GLY A 86 -12.26 -4.10 -2.84
C GLY A 86 -12.90 -5.31 -3.48
N THR A 87 -13.13 -5.20 -4.79
CA THR A 87 -13.68 -6.27 -5.61
C THR A 87 -12.72 -6.53 -6.77
N GLN A 88 -12.33 -7.77 -6.98
CA GLN A 88 -11.40 -8.10 -8.06
C GLN A 88 -12.12 -8.06 -9.40
N LYS A 89 -11.94 -6.97 -10.12
CA LYS A 89 -12.54 -6.77 -11.45
C LYS A 89 -11.53 -6.81 -12.58
N GLY A 90 -10.23 -6.88 -12.26
CA GLY A 90 -9.15 -7.01 -13.21
C GLY A 90 -8.24 -8.17 -12.85
N PRO A 91 -7.34 -8.57 -13.74
CA PRO A 91 -6.42 -9.67 -13.46
C PRO A 91 -5.44 -9.32 -12.35
N LEU A 92 -5.04 -10.33 -11.58
CA LEU A 92 -4.01 -10.22 -10.56
C LEU A 92 -2.90 -11.21 -10.92
N GLY A 93 -1.81 -10.70 -11.50
CA GLY A 93 -0.78 -11.56 -12.07
C GLY A 93 -1.37 -12.45 -13.17
N ALA A 94 -1.17 -13.75 -13.06
CA ALA A 94 -1.70 -14.73 -14.01
C ALA A 94 -3.16 -15.09 -13.73
N ALA A 95 -3.72 -14.65 -12.58
CA ALA A 95 -5.09 -15.00 -12.21
C ALA A 95 -6.07 -14.04 -12.87
N PRO A 96 -7.09 -14.56 -13.60
CA PRO A 96 -8.12 -13.70 -14.17
C PRO A 96 -9.03 -13.13 -13.10
N ALA A 97 -9.83 -12.12 -13.47
CA ALA A 97 -10.77 -11.50 -12.56
C ALA A 97 -11.79 -12.51 -12.05
N THR A 98 -11.98 -12.54 -10.72
CA THR A 98 -12.95 -13.45 -10.09
C THR A 98 -14.28 -12.76 -9.79
N GLY A 99 -14.32 -11.44 -9.75
CA GLY A 99 -15.50 -10.69 -9.35
C GLY A 99 -15.78 -10.74 -7.86
N LYS A 100 -14.89 -11.33 -7.06
CA LYS A 100 -15.11 -11.53 -5.63
C LYS A 100 -14.65 -10.34 -4.80
N ALA A 101 -15.37 -10.08 -3.72
CA ALA A 101 -15.02 -9.05 -2.75
C ALA A 101 -13.96 -9.57 -1.78
N VAL A 102 -13.05 -8.67 -1.38
CA VAL A 102 -11.99 -9.00 -0.43
C VAL A 102 -11.93 -7.94 0.67
N ALA A 103 -11.41 -8.35 1.83
CA ALA A 103 -11.11 -7.45 2.94
C ALA A 103 -9.85 -7.99 3.63
N VAL A 104 -8.81 -7.18 3.67
CA VAL A 104 -7.53 -7.55 4.29
C VAL A 104 -7.03 -6.44 5.20
N ASP A 105 -6.26 -6.84 6.20
CA ASP A 105 -5.61 -5.92 7.13
C ASP A 105 -4.10 -6.01 6.96
N GLY A 106 -3.42 -4.93 7.31
CA GLY A 106 -1.97 -4.92 7.25
C GLY A 106 -1.35 -3.95 8.24
N LEU A 107 -0.04 -4.04 8.34
CA LEU A 107 0.79 -3.19 9.18
C LEU A 107 1.89 -2.58 8.33
N ILE A 108 2.18 -1.31 8.56
CA ILE A 108 3.25 -0.60 7.87
C ILE A 108 4.08 0.14 8.89
N ILE A 109 5.40 0.17 8.66
CA ILE A 109 6.31 1.11 9.31
C ILE A 109 6.97 1.92 8.21
N ASP A 110 6.86 3.24 8.28
CA ASP A 110 7.49 4.16 7.34
C ASP A 110 8.59 4.94 8.05
N ARG A 111 9.74 5.07 7.41
CA ARG A 111 10.78 6.01 7.80
C ARG A 111 10.69 7.23 6.89
N ILE A 112 10.56 8.39 7.51
CA ILE A 112 10.27 9.65 6.81
C ILE A 112 11.54 10.50 6.76
N VAL A 113 11.88 11.00 5.57
CA VAL A 113 12.97 11.95 5.35
C VAL A 113 12.40 13.07 4.47
N ASP A 114 12.57 14.31 4.89
CA ASP A 114 12.09 15.49 4.15
C ASP A 114 10.61 15.36 3.75
N LYS A 115 9.79 14.92 4.70
CA LYS A 115 8.33 14.79 4.56
C LYS A 115 7.89 13.71 3.58
N LYS A 116 8.81 12.83 3.15
CA LYS A 116 8.49 11.73 2.23
C LYS A 116 8.93 10.40 2.80
N VAL A 117 8.26 9.34 2.38
CA VAL A 117 8.67 7.99 2.75
C VAL A 117 9.97 7.66 2.05
N GLN A 118 11.01 7.42 2.82
CA GLN A 118 12.31 6.98 2.31
C GLN A 118 12.38 5.47 2.27
N GLU A 119 11.82 4.81 3.26
CA GLU A 119 11.81 3.37 3.34
C GLU A 119 10.54 2.91 4.04
N ARG A 120 9.93 1.84 3.52
CA ARG A 120 8.68 1.27 4.04
C ARG A 120 8.85 -0.22 4.27
N TRP A 121 8.34 -0.70 5.39
CA TRP A 121 8.18 -2.14 5.69
C TRP A 121 6.70 -2.41 5.82
N GLU A 122 6.18 -3.31 4.98
CA GLU A 122 4.75 -3.57 4.91
C GLU A 122 4.49 -5.06 5.07
N GLN A 123 3.53 -5.41 5.92
CA GLN A 123 3.08 -6.77 6.13
C GLN A 123 1.57 -6.84 6.02
N TRP A 124 1.08 -7.78 5.22
CA TRP A 124 -0.35 -8.08 5.15
C TRP A 124 -0.53 -9.53 4.72
N ASP A 125 -1.72 -10.07 4.97
CA ASP A 125 -1.99 -11.49 4.79
C ASP A 125 -2.36 -11.80 3.33
N GLN A 126 -1.35 -12.13 2.54
CA GLN A 126 -1.53 -12.48 1.13
C GLN A 126 -2.26 -13.81 0.96
N SER A 127 -2.04 -14.74 1.87
CA SER A 127 -2.77 -16.03 1.85
C SER A 127 -4.26 -15.81 2.03
N LEU A 128 -4.64 -14.93 2.93
CA LEU A 128 -6.05 -14.59 3.14
C LEU A 128 -6.66 -13.99 1.89
N LEU A 129 -5.95 -13.10 1.21
CA LEU A 129 -6.41 -12.53 -0.05
C LEU A 129 -6.71 -13.65 -1.07
N LEU A 130 -5.75 -14.55 -1.24
CA LEU A 130 -5.91 -15.65 -2.20
C LEU A 130 -7.08 -16.56 -1.82
N GLN A 131 -7.26 -16.84 -0.52
CA GLN A 131 -8.40 -17.63 -0.05
C GLN A 131 -9.72 -16.94 -0.35
N GLN A 132 -9.82 -15.65 -0.11
CA GLN A 132 -11.04 -14.88 -0.37
C GLN A 132 -11.37 -14.85 -1.85
N LEU A 133 -10.37 -14.86 -2.71
CA LEU A 133 -10.56 -14.92 -4.16
C LEU A 133 -10.80 -16.33 -4.68
N GLY A 134 -10.66 -17.35 -3.82
CA GLY A 134 -10.82 -18.74 -4.25
C GLY A 134 -9.63 -19.25 -5.05
N LEU A 135 -8.45 -18.63 -4.91
CA LEU A 135 -7.24 -18.97 -5.66
C LEU A 135 -6.24 -19.77 -4.84
N ALA A 136 -6.45 -19.89 -3.53
CA ALA A 136 -5.57 -20.68 -2.68
C ALA A 136 -5.88 -22.16 -2.85
N GLY A 137 -4.86 -22.93 -3.16
CA GLY A 137 -4.99 -24.36 -3.32
C GLY A 137 -5.04 -25.09 -2.01
#